data_06d0c7a18123900be97d6aa567a90f74
#
_entry.id   06d0c7a18123900be97d6aa567a90f74
#
_cell.length_a   1.000
_cell.length_b   1.000
_cell.length_c   1.000
_cell.angle_alpha   90.00
_cell.angle_beta   90.00
_cell.angle_gamma   90.00
#
_symmetry.space_group_name_H-M   'P 1'
#
loop_
_entity.id
_entity.type
_entity.pdbx_description
1 polymer ?
#
loop_
_entity_poly.entity_id
_entity_poly.type
_entity_poly.pdbx_seq_one_letter_code
_entity_poly.pdbx_strand_id
1 'polypeptide(L)'
;MSTRLSLTSVSCTVLLAVAIPSTRASAQSFFMTPIPNAPFSGVVNIEQTIVRKDGSVMQLKSTREVARDTRGRIHNELRALNFASSPDTPELLHIHLYDPQTRISTEIDVRKRTFWTRTMNHPPSTEPPSIRFAAPDGNAPPNEFTKQEDLGIREIAGVPAHGIRQTQTATDENNGKEVVITDEYWYSQDLRINLMIKHSDPRKETTQMTVDQVTRTEPDPAFFEVPEGYVHPESQVATEKAN
;
A
#
# COMPACT_ATOMS: atom_id res chain seq x y z
N MET A 1 -38.97 -0.64 -69.14
CA MET A 1 -38.41 -1.48 -68.08
C MET A 1 -37.35 -0.68 -67.34
N SER A 2 -37.72 -0.13 -66.19
CA SER A 2 -36.81 0.70 -65.36
C SER A 2 -36.55 -0.01 -64.07
N THR A 3 -35.31 -0.49 -63.89
CA THR A 3 -34.88 -1.18 -62.72
C THR A 3 -34.37 -0.15 -61.71
N ARG A 4 -35.03 -0.04 -60.55
CA ARG A 4 -34.58 0.80 -59.43
C ARG A 4 -33.61 0.00 -58.55
N LEU A 5 -32.39 0.47 -58.45
CA LEU A 5 -31.43 -0.01 -57.43
C LEU A 5 -31.73 0.66 -56.09
N SER A 6 -31.98 -0.18 -55.08
CA SER A 6 -32.15 0.27 -53.70
C SER A 6 -30.77 0.22 -53.01
N LEU A 7 -30.25 1.38 -52.58
CA LEU A 7 -29.05 1.47 -51.72
C LEU A 7 -29.49 1.29 -50.27
N THR A 8 -29.09 0.18 -49.66
CA THR A 8 -29.16 -0.05 -48.21
C THR A 8 -27.93 0.57 -47.56
N SER A 9 -28.15 1.64 -46.80
CA SER A 9 -27.15 2.29 -45.96
C SER A 9 -26.89 1.42 -44.71
N VAL A 10 -25.68 0.83 -44.61
CA VAL A 10 -25.20 0.15 -43.42
C VAL A 10 -24.56 1.21 -42.51
N SER A 11 -25.28 1.58 -41.45
CA SER A 11 -24.75 2.47 -40.41
C SER A 11 -23.81 1.68 -39.49
N CYS A 12 -22.50 1.90 -39.62
CA CYS A 12 -21.47 1.30 -38.77
C CYS A 12 -21.33 2.18 -37.51
N THR A 13 -21.95 1.75 -36.41
CA THR A 13 -21.79 2.39 -35.10
C THR A 13 -20.46 1.99 -34.52
N VAL A 14 -19.47 2.87 -34.60
CA VAL A 14 -18.17 2.70 -33.94
C VAL A 14 -18.37 2.95 -32.45
N LEU A 15 -18.41 1.89 -31.64
CA LEU A 15 -18.29 1.97 -30.19
C LEU A 15 -16.85 2.37 -29.85
N LEU A 16 -16.66 3.64 -29.52
CA LEU A 16 -15.41 4.13 -28.93
C LEU A 16 -15.35 3.60 -27.48
N ALA A 17 -14.62 2.51 -27.27
CA ALA A 17 -14.26 2.06 -25.94
C ALA A 17 -13.28 3.09 -25.35
N VAL A 18 -13.78 3.98 -24.50
CA VAL A 18 -12.95 4.85 -23.67
C VAL A 18 -12.24 3.94 -22.66
N ALA A 19 -10.99 3.59 -22.96
CA ALA A 19 -10.09 2.98 -21.99
C ALA A 19 -9.85 4.03 -20.89
N ILE A 20 -10.52 3.87 -19.75
CA ILE A 20 -10.21 4.61 -18.54
C ILE A 20 -8.84 4.09 -18.11
N PRO A 21 -7.76 4.91 -18.13
CA PRO A 21 -6.52 4.50 -17.55
C PRO A 21 -6.80 4.28 -16.06
N SER A 22 -6.75 3.03 -15.62
CA SER A 22 -6.70 2.71 -14.20
C SER A 22 -5.38 3.27 -13.69
N THR A 23 -5.39 4.52 -13.26
CA THR A 23 -4.34 5.04 -12.40
C THR A 23 -4.43 4.18 -11.14
N ARG A 24 -3.62 3.12 -11.09
CA ARG A 24 -3.32 2.45 -9.84
C ARG A 24 -2.71 3.55 -8.96
N ALA A 25 -3.53 4.07 -8.05
CA ALA A 25 -3.01 4.74 -6.88
C ALA A 25 -1.98 3.75 -6.32
N SER A 26 -0.71 4.10 -6.40
CA SER A 26 0.34 3.39 -5.68
C SER A 26 0.03 3.64 -4.21
N ALA A 27 -0.88 2.83 -3.65
CA ALA A 27 -0.99 2.72 -2.22
C ALA A 27 0.41 2.35 -1.78
N GLN A 28 1.13 3.33 -1.22
CA GLN A 28 2.45 3.09 -0.66
C GLN A 28 2.28 1.94 0.33
N SER A 29 2.75 0.76 -0.04
CA SER A 29 2.56 -0.41 0.78
C SER A 29 3.38 -0.22 2.05
N PHE A 30 2.72 -0.31 3.21
CA PHE A 30 3.44 -0.38 4.47
C PHE A 30 4.32 -1.63 4.45
N PHE A 31 5.62 -1.41 4.42
CA PHE A 31 6.60 -2.48 4.32
C PHE A 31 7.16 -2.80 5.70
N MET A 32 7.10 -4.08 6.10
CA MET A 32 7.75 -4.61 7.29
C MET A 32 8.89 -5.53 6.92
N THR A 33 10.06 -5.26 7.49
CA THR A 33 11.22 -6.14 7.34
C THR A 33 11.05 -7.37 8.24
N PRO A 34 11.14 -8.61 7.70
CA PRO A 34 11.01 -9.85 8.47
C PRO A 34 12.31 -10.17 9.21
N ILE A 35 12.65 -9.41 10.24
CA ILE A 35 13.87 -9.59 11.04
C ILE A 35 13.55 -10.27 12.37
N PRO A 36 14.43 -11.17 12.84
CA PRO A 36 14.26 -11.79 14.15
C PRO A 36 14.61 -10.83 15.30
N ASN A 37 14.14 -11.18 16.49
CA ASN A 37 14.45 -10.49 17.76
C ASN A 37 14.00 -9.01 17.83
N ALA A 38 12.99 -8.65 17.06
CA ALA A 38 12.40 -7.32 17.12
C ALA A 38 10.86 -7.42 17.03
N PRO A 39 10.23 -8.09 18.02
CA PRO A 39 8.77 -8.24 18.03
C PRO A 39 8.09 -6.90 18.23
N PHE A 40 6.95 -6.72 17.58
CA PHE A 40 6.06 -5.61 17.82
C PHE A 40 4.68 -5.89 17.25
N SER A 41 3.68 -5.18 17.76
CA SER A 41 2.38 -4.98 17.13
C SER A 41 2.03 -3.50 17.13
N GLY A 42 1.15 -3.09 16.22
CA GLY A 42 0.71 -1.71 16.13
C GLY A 42 -0.47 -1.56 15.17
N VAL A 43 -1.03 -0.35 15.17
CA VAL A 43 -2.10 0.04 14.25
C VAL A 43 -1.56 1.08 13.29
N VAL A 44 -1.66 0.82 11.99
CA VAL A 44 -1.33 1.79 10.95
C VAL A 44 -2.60 2.56 10.61
N ASN A 45 -2.61 3.86 10.88
CA ASN A 45 -3.64 4.78 10.43
C ASN A 45 -3.26 5.34 9.07
N ILE A 46 -4.22 5.36 8.15
CA ILE A 46 -4.05 5.86 6.79
C ILE A 46 -5.07 6.97 6.58
N GLU A 47 -4.58 8.14 6.20
CA GLU A 47 -5.38 9.29 5.80
C GLU A 47 -5.01 9.66 4.37
N GLN A 48 -6.03 9.83 3.51
CA GLN A 48 -5.83 10.20 2.12
C GLN A 48 -6.76 11.34 1.74
N THR A 49 -6.19 12.36 1.13
CA THR A 49 -6.92 13.47 0.52
C THR A 49 -6.71 13.42 -0.98
N ILE A 50 -7.78 13.30 -1.76
CA ILE A 50 -7.75 13.22 -3.22
C ILE A 50 -8.37 14.49 -3.80
N VAL A 51 -7.64 15.15 -4.68
CA VAL A 51 -8.13 16.29 -5.45
C VAL A 51 -8.68 15.77 -6.79
N ARG A 52 -9.98 15.98 -7.04
CA ARG A 52 -10.63 15.58 -8.28
C ARG A 52 -10.43 16.62 -9.38
N LYS A 53 -10.67 16.21 -10.63
CA LYS A 53 -10.52 17.09 -11.79
C LYS A 53 -11.44 18.33 -11.77
N ASP A 54 -12.57 18.25 -11.08
CA ASP A 54 -13.51 19.36 -10.87
C ASP A 54 -13.13 20.29 -9.71
N GLY A 55 -11.96 20.04 -9.07
CA GLY A 55 -11.47 20.77 -7.90
C GLY A 55 -12.09 20.34 -6.57
N SER A 56 -13.05 19.40 -6.56
CA SER A 56 -13.60 18.87 -5.32
C SER A 56 -12.56 18.00 -4.60
N VAL A 57 -12.66 17.97 -3.26
CA VAL A 57 -11.72 17.25 -2.40
C VAL A 57 -12.45 16.11 -1.72
N MET A 58 -11.87 14.92 -1.77
CA MET A 58 -12.36 13.74 -1.09
C MET A 58 -11.35 13.31 -0.01
N GLN A 59 -11.83 13.14 1.21
CA GLN A 59 -11.04 12.67 2.34
C GLN A 59 -11.42 11.25 2.70
N LEU A 60 -10.44 10.37 2.73
CA LEU A 60 -10.57 8.95 3.03
C LEU A 60 -9.70 8.59 4.23
N LYS A 61 -10.11 7.54 4.95
CA LYS A 61 -9.33 6.95 6.04
C LYS A 61 -9.41 5.44 6.01
N SER A 62 -8.38 4.81 6.54
CA SER A 62 -8.34 3.38 6.83
C SER A 62 -7.47 3.12 8.04
N THR A 63 -7.61 1.94 8.62
CA THR A 63 -6.71 1.42 9.65
C THR A 63 -6.31 0.01 9.27
N ARG A 64 -5.18 -0.47 9.78
CA ARG A 64 -4.77 -1.87 9.65
C ARG A 64 -3.96 -2.29 10.86
N GLU A 65 -4.15 -3.52 11.28
CA GLU A 65 -3.30 -4.13 12.28
C GLU A 65 -2.06 -4.72 11.61
N VAL A 66 -0.92 -4.56 12.27
CA VAL A 66 0.36 -5.09 11.83
C VAL A 66 1.08 -5.71 13.01
N ALA A 67 1.76 -6.83 12.78
CA ALA A 67 2.56 -7.49 13.80
C ALA A 67 3.77 -8.20 13.21
N ARG A 68 4.82 -8.30 14.02
CA ARG A 68 5.99 -9.14 13.77
C ARG A 68 6.40 -9.81 15.07
N ASP A 69 6.60 -11.14 15.04
CA ASP A 69 7.05 -11.90 16.19
C ASP A 69 8.59 -11.95 16.33
N THR A 70 9.06 -12.56 17.40
CA THR A 70 10.50 -12.77 17.67
C THR A 70 11.21 -13.60 16.59
N ARG A 71 10.48 -14.45 15.86
CA ARG A 71 11.05 -15.23 14.73
C ARG A 71 11.09 -14.44 13.43
N GLY A 72 10.50 -13.24 13.39
CA GLY A 72 10.40 -12.39 12.23
C GLY A 72 9.20 -12.71 11.34
N ARG A 73 8.22 -13.53 11.80
CA ARG A 73 6.96 -13.72 11.07
C ARG A 73 6.20 -12.40 11.03
N ILE A 74 5.52 -12.18 9.92
CA ILE A 74 4.78 -10.94 9.65
C ILE A 74 3.30 -11.24 9.53
N HIS A 75 2.49 -10.36 10.14
CA HIS A 75 1.06 -10.19 9.90
C HIS A 75 0.82 -8.77 9.42
N ASN A 76 0.08 -8.61 8.32
CA ASN A 76 -0.27 -7.30 7.79
C ASN A 76 -1.68 -7.34 7.19
N GLU A 77 -2.57 -6.54 7.73
CA GLU A 77 -3.94 -6.40 7.24
C GLU A 77 -4.03 -5.41 6.08
N LEU A 78 -5.02 -5.62 5.23
CA LEU A 78 -5.51 -4.63 4.28
C LEU A 78 -7.00 -4.41 4.52
N ARG A 79 -7.37 -3.17 4.84
CA ARG A 79 -8.76 -2.75 5.05
C ARG A 79 -9.21 -1.78 3.97
N ALA A 80 -10.51 -1.70 3.76
CA ALA A 80 -11.12 -0.74 2.84
C ALA A 80 -10.79 0.72 3.24
N LEU A 81 -10.82 1.61 2.26
CA LEU A 81 -10.80 3.05 2.49
C LEU A 81 -12.24 3.54 2.65
N ASN A 82 -12.56 4.11 3.80
CA ASN A 82 -13.85 4.75 4.06
C ASN A 82 -13.73 6.27 3.91
N PHE A 83 -14.85 6.97 3.68
CA PHE A 83 -14.86 8.42 3.83
C PHE A 83 -14.43 8.80 5.26
N ALA A 84 -13.65 9.87 5.39
CA ALA A 84 -13.17 10.32 6.69
C ALA A 84 -14.31 10.66 7.66
N SER A 85 -15.46 11.09 7.13
CA SER A 85 -16.69 11.38 7.89
C SER A 85 -17.47 10.13 8.30
N SER A 86 -17.18 8.94 7.75
CA SER A 86 -17.87 7.71 8.12
C SER A 86 -17.54 7.32 9.57
N PRO A 87 -18.53 6.98 10.39
CA PRO A 87 -18.30 6.42 11.72
C PRO A 87 -17.86 4.95 11.68
N ASP A 88 -18.02 4.27 10.54
CA ASP A 88 -17.82 2.84 10.42
C ASP A 88 -16.34 2.47 10.47
N THR A 89 -16.05 1.34 11.11
CA THR A 89 -14.72 0.72 11.03
C THR A 89 -14.46 0.23 9.61
N PRO A 90 -13.29 0.52 9.01
CA PRO A 90 -12.93 0.01 7.69
C PRO A 90 -12.98 -1.51 7.62
N GLU A 91 -13.66 -2.05 6.61
CA GLU A 91 -13.81 -3.49 6.39
C GLU A 91 -12.47 -4.16 6.15
N LEU A 92 -12.20 -5.28 6.84
CA LEU A 92 -11.03 -6.11 6.59
C LEU A 92 -11.22 -6.90 5.28
N LEU A 93 -10.30 -6.70 4.34
CA LEU A 93 -10.36 -7.29 2.99
C LEU A 93 -9.41 -8.47 2.85
N HIS A 94 -8.15 -8.27 3.25
CA HIS A 94 -7.08 -9.24 3.12
C HIS A 94 -6.19 -9.25 4.36
N ILE A 95 -5.57 -10.42 4.61
CA ILE A 95 -4.48 -10.57 5.56
C ILE A 95 -3.30 -11.20 4.81
N HIS A 96 -2.15 -10.57 4.91
CA HIS A 96 -0.90 -11.13 4.42
C HIS A 96 -0.08 -11.65 5.60
N LEU A 97 0.29 -12.93 5.55
CA LEU A 97 1.22 -13.55 6.48
C LEU A 97 2.51 -13.92 5.75
N TYR A 98 3.63 -13.78 6.44
CA TYR A 98 4.91 -14.23 5.91
C TYR A 98 5.76 -14.87 7.01
N ASP A 99 6.30 -16.06 6.73
CA ASP A 99 7.25 -16.76 7.60
C ASP A 99 8.63 -16.78 6.92
N PRO A 100 9.64 -16.07 7.46
CA PRO A 100 10.98 -16.02 6.87
C PRO A 100 11.75 -17.34 6.98
N GLN A 101 11.41 -18.23 7.92
CA GLN A 101 12.08 -19.52 8.08
C GLN A 101 11.66 -20.50 6.98
N THR A 102 10.37 -20.60 6.71
CA THR A 102 9.82 -21.45 5.65
C THR A 102 9.79 -20.75 4.30
N ARG A 103 9.90 -19.41 4.29
CA ARG A 103 9.73 -18.53 3.14
C ARG A 103 8.33 -18.62 2.52
N ILE A 104 7.35 -19.00 3.31
CA ILE A 104 5.97 -19.08 2.86
C ILE A 104 5.30 -17.71 3.06
N SER A 105 4.76 -17.18 1.96
CA SER A 105 3.84 -16.06 1.93
C SER A 105 2.42 -16.60 1.80
N THR A 106 1.52 -16.19 2.69
CA THR A 106 0.11 -16.58 2.69
C THR A 106 -0.74 -15.34 2.50
N GLU A 107 -1.61 -15.37 1.49
CA GLU A 107 -2.61 -14.34 1.21
C GLU A 107 -3.99 -14.90 1.59
N ILE A 108 -4.73 -14.17 2.42
CA ILE A 108 -6.04 -14.55 2.92
C ILE A 108 -7.07 -13.54 2.41
N ASP A 109 -8.05 -14.01 1.60
CA ASP A 109 -9.20 -13.21 1.18
C ASP A 109 -10.33 -13.40 2.21
N VAL A 110 -10.58 -12.37 3.00
CA VAL A 110 -11.53 -12.43 4.12
C VAL A 110 -12.97 -12.57 3.62
N ARG A 111 -13.32 -11.90 2.52
CA ARG A 111 -14.68 -11.97 1.94
C ARG A 111 -15.01 -13.35 1.40
N LYS A 112 -14.05 -13.99 0.71
CA LYS A 112 -14.23 -15.32 0.14
C LYS A 112 -13.97 -16.45 1.14
N ARG A 113 -13.38 -16.12 2.28
CA ARG A 113 -12.91 -17.10 3.27
C ARG A 113 -11.97 -18.14 2.64
N THR A 114 -11.07 -17.68 1.79
CA THR A 114 -10.08 -18.50 1.11
C THR A 114 -8.67 -17.99 1.40
N PHE A 115 -7.68 -18.89 1.30
CA PHE A 115 -6.29 -18.51 1.37
C PHE A 115 -5.48 -19.29 0.32
N TRP A 116 -4.35 -18.75 -0.07
CA TRP A 116 -3.35 -19.42 -0.89
C TRP A 116 -1.96 -19.11 -0.38
N THR A 117 -1.05 -20.06 -0.61
CA THR A 117 0.33 -19.95 -0.17
C THR A 117 1.27 -19.97 -1.37
N ARG A 118 2.39 -19.27 -1.21
CA ARG A 118 3.46 -19.24 -2.19
C ARG A 118 4.82 -19.29 -1.49
N THR A 119 5.70 -20.17 -1.94
CA THR A 119 7.10 -20.15 -1.49
C THR A 119 7.86 -19.06 -2.24
N MET A 120 8.51 -18.17 -1.50
CA MET A 120 9.32 -17.09 -2.05
C MET A 120 10.70 -17.62 -2.42
N ASN A 121 11.13 -17.47 -3.68
CA ASN A 121 12.44 -17.90 -4.15
C ASN A 121 13.58 -17.09 -3.53
N HIS A 122 13.32 -15.80 -3.29
CA HIS A 122 14.26 -14.90 -2.64
C HIS A 122 13.65 -14.38 -1.34
N PRO A 123 14.45 -14.20 -0.27
CA PRO A 123 13.95 -13.51 0.91
C PRO A 123 13.49 -12.09 0.50
N PRO A 124 12.45 -11.54 1.14
CA PRO A 124 12.09 -10.14 0.95
C PRO A 124 13.28 -9.25 1.28
N SER A 125 13.37 -8.10 0.62
CA SER A 125 14.39 -7.11 0.94
C SER A 125 14.35 -6.80 2.43
N THR A 126 15.51 -6.83 3.08
CA THR A 126 15.65 -6.40 4.47
C THR A 126 15.73 -4.88 4.61
N GLU A 127 15.77 -4.17 3.48
CA GLU A 127 15.82 -2.71 3.43
C GLU A 127 14.44 -2.17 3.05
N PRO A 128 13.86 -1.28 3.86
CA PRO A 128 12.64 -0.59 3.47
C PRO A 128 12.88 0.26 2.21
N PRO A 129 11.89 0.41 1.33
CA PRO A 129 12.02 1.18 0.09
C PRO A 129 12.58 2.59 0.30
N SER A 130 12.26 3.23 1.42
CA SER A 130 12.74 4.58 1.79
C SER A 130 14.23 4.68 2.01
N ILE A 131 14.92 3.60 2.41
CA ILE A 131 16.39 3.62 2.58
C ILE A 131 17.12 3.68 1.23
N ARG A 132 16.53 3.18 0.17
CA ARG A 132 17.11 3.33 -1.18
C ARG A 132 17.21 4.78 -1.63
N PHE A 133 16.43 5.67 -1.02
CA PHE A 133 16.47 7.10 -1.27
C PHE A 133 17.35 7.86 -0.29
N ALA A 134 17.77 7.26 0.82
CA ALA A 134 18.56 7.90 1.86
C ALA A 134 20.05 8.06 1.51
N ALA A 135 20.56 7.27 0.56
CA ALA A 135 21.88 7.47 -0.01
C ALA A 135 21.71 7.54 -1.53
N PRO A 136 21.82 8.72 -2.17
CA PRO A 136 22.21 8.71 -3.56
C PRO A 136 23.53 7.95 -3.60
N ASP A 137 23.59 6.83 -4.35
CA ASP A 137 24.87 6.28 -4.73
C ASP A 137 25.72 7.45 -5.18
N GLY A 138 26.91 7.65 -4.56
CA GLY A 138 27.74 8.82 -4.82
C GLY A 138 28.14 9.00 -6.29
N ASN A 139 27.63 8.13 -7.19
CA ASN A 139 27.77 8.14 -8.63
C ASN A 139 26.47 8.49 -9.39
N ALA A 140 25.33 8.58 -8.74
CA ALA A 140 24.13 9.10 -9.39
C ALA A 140 24.28 10.63 -9.50
N PRO A 141 24.17 11.23 -10.71
CA PRO A 141 24.20 12.68 -10.84
C PRO A 141 23.05 13.24 -9.97
N PRO A 142 23.29 14.27 -9.15
CA PRO A 142 22.24 14.91 -8.42
C PRO A 142 21.14 15.31 -9.40
N ASN A 143 19.94 14.78 -9.21
CA ASN A 143 18.80 15.24 -9.97
C ASN A 143 18.52 16.66 -9.49
N GLU A 144 18.77 17.66 -10.33
CA GLU A 144 18.61 19.09 -10.00
C GLU A 144 17.19 19.46 -9.54
N PHE A 145 16.23 18.55 -9.77
CA PHE A 145 14.82 18.67 -9.38
C PHE A 145 14.49 18.02 -8.03
N THR A 146 15.43 17.29 -7.42
CA THR A 146 15.17 16.58 -6.16
C THR A 146 16.08 17.09 -5.06
N LYS A 147 15.50 17.66 -4.02
CA LYS A 147 16.19 18.10 -2.80
C LYS A 147 15.86 17.13 -1.67
N GLN A 148 16.88 16.74 -0.91
CA GLN A 148 16.73 15.96 0.30
C GLN A 148 17.07 16.80 1.53
N GLU A 149 16.30 16.63 2.61
CA GLU A 149 16.46 17.31 3.88
C GLU A 149 16.43 16.28 5.00
N ASP A 150 17.37 16.38 5.93
CA ASP A 150 17.39 15.63 7.18
C ASP A 150 16.52 16.37 8.20
N LEU A 151 15.50 15.71 8.71
CA LEU A 151 14.56 16.26 9.69
C LEU A 151 14.94 15.92 11.14
N GLY A 152 16.06 15.21 11.35
CA GLY A 152 16.53 14.79 12.66
C GLY A 152 15.71 13.64 13.25
N ILE A 153 15.74 13.53 14.58
CA ILE A 153 15.11 12.44 15.31
C ILE A 153 13.94 12.98 16.13
N ARG A 154 12.80 12.25 16.09
CA ARG A 154 11.66 12.46 16.99
C ARG A 154 11.06 11.13 17.43
N GLU A 155 10.25 11.16 18.47
CA GLU A 155 9.46 10.00 18.90
C GLU A 155 8.12 9.95 18.16
N ILE A 156 7.73 8.75 17.69
CA ILE A 156 6.42 8.44 17.13
C ILE A 156 5.92 7.18 17.85
N ALA A 157 4.75 7.28 18.49
CA ALA A 157 4.20 6.23 19.33
C ALA A 157 5.19 5.69 20.39
N GLY A 158 6.01 6.58 20.97
CA GLY A 158 7.01 6.21 21.98
C GLY A 158 8.27 5.52 21.41
N VAL A 159 8.47 5.55 20.09
CA VAL A 159 9.62 4.92 19.42
C VAL A 159 10.42 5.98 18.67
N PRO A 160 11.77 6.05 18.87
CA PRO A 160 12.62 6.97 18.12
C PRO A 160 12.58 6.67 16.61
N ALA A 161 12.42 7.72 15.82
CA ALA A 161 12.46 7.66 14.37
C ALA A 161 13.29 8.80 13.79
N HIS A 162 14.08 8.51 12.76
CA HIS A 162 14.84 9.48 12.00
C HIS A 162 14.05 9.90 10.77
N GLY A 163 13.89 11.22 10.57
CA GLY A 163 13.08 11.80 9.51
C GLY A 163 13.92 12.23 8.32
N ILE A 164 13.43 11.93 7.12
CA ILE A 164 13.98 12.41 5.86
C ILE A 164 12.82 12.93 5.01
N ARG A 165 13.00 14.12 4.41
CA ARG A 165 12.07 14.68 3.43
C ARG A 165 12.76 14.79 2.08
N GLN A 166 12.07 14.32 1.05
CA GLN A 166 12.43 14.54 -0.34
C GLN A 166 11.44 15.52 -0.96
N THR A 167 11.96 16.45 -1.74
CA THR A 167 11.17 17.48 -2.41
C THR A 167 11.52 17.46 -3.89
N GLN A 168 10.49 17.38 -4.74
CA GLN A 168 10.61 17.45 -6.18
C GLN A 168 9.73 18.58 -6.70
N THR A 169 10.28 19.41 -7.60
CA THR A 169 9.51 20.42 -8.33
C THR A 169 9.00 19.83 -9.62
N ALA A 170 7.73 20.01 -9.91
CA ALA A 170 7.08 19.58 -11.14
C ALA A 170 6.22 20.72 -11.70
N THR A 171 5.92 20.68 -13.00
CA THR A 171 5.00 21.63 -13.62
C THR A 171 3.59 21.04 -13.64
N ASP A 172 2.60 21.82 -13.24
CA ASP A 172 1.20 21.47 -13.38
C ASP A 172 0.77 21.69 -14.84
N GLU A 173 0.47 20.61 -15.54
CA GLU A 173 0.09 20.62 -16.95
C GLU A 173 -1.19 21.44 -17.26
N ASN A 174 -2.05 21.63 -16.24
CA ASN A 174 -3.33 22.35 -16.42
C ASN A 174 -3.15 23.87 -16.45
N ASN A 175 -2.14 24.40 -15.75
CA ASN A 175 -1.98 25.84 -15.59
C ASN A 175 -0.54 26.35 -15.77
N GLY A 176 0.42 25.46 -16.06
CA GLY A 176 1.83 25.78 -16.27
C GLY A 176 2.58 26.24 -15.02
N LYS A 177 1.97 26.17 -13.83
CA LYS A 177 2.62 26.59 -12.58
C LYS A 177 3.51 25.49 -12.01
N GLU A 178 4.58 25.90 -11.39
CA GLU A 178 5.40 25.00 -10.58
C GLU A 178 4.65 24.57 -9.33
N VAL A 179 4.74 23.29 -9.02
CA VAL A 179 4.22 22.67 -7.81
C VAL A 179 5.31 21.86 -7.13
N VAL A 180 5.25 21.81 -5.82
CA VAL A 180 6.20 21.07 -4.99
C VAL A 180 5.55 19.77 -4.56
N ILE A 181 6.18 18.65 -4.92
CA ILE A 181 5.81 17.31 -4.47
C ILE A 181 6.77 16.95 -3.33
N THR A 182 6.25 16.43 -2.24
CA THR A 182 7.06 16.04 -1.08
C THR A 182 6.77 14.61 -0.67
N ASP A 183 7.85 13.88 -0.34
CA ASP A 183 7.82 12.59 0.33
C ASP A 183 8.57 12.71 1.65
N GLU A 184 7.93 12.30 2.75
CA GLU A 184 8.50 12.35 4.08
C GLU A 184 8.42 10.96 4.71
N TYR A 185 9.55 10.50 5.27
CA TYR A 185 9.72 9.18 5.87
C TYR A 185 10.31 9.34 7.27
N TRP A 186 9.71 8.65 8.25
CA TRP A 186 10.23 8.59 9.61
C TRP A 186 10.51 7.14 9.97
N TYR A 187 11.78 6.78 9.88
CA TYR A 187 12.24 5.41 10.02
C TYR A 187 12.78 5.12 11.42
N SER A 188 12.31 4.02 12.02
CA SER A 188 12.87 3.49 13.26
C SER A 188 13.92 2.44 12.96
N GLN A 189 15.15 2.67 13.44
CA GLN A 189 16.24 1.71 13.36
C GLN A 189 15.98 0.49 14.25
N ASP A 190 15.35 0.69 15.42
CA ASP A 190 15.02 -0.35 16.38
C ASP A 190 14.04 -1.38 15.79
N LEU A 191 12.98 -0.89 15.17
CA LEU A 191 11.92 -1.72 14.61
C LEU A 191 12.15 -2.05 13.13
N ARG A 192 13.06 -1.34 12.47
CA ARG A 192 13.32 -1.41 11.02
C ARG A 192 12.06 -1.28 10.17
N ILE A 193 11.25 -0.28 10.51
CA ILE A 193 10.05 0.12 9.79
C ILE A 193 9.94 1.64 9.71
N ASN A 194 9.20 2.12 8.74
CA ASN A 194 8.74 3.50 8.76
C ASN A 194 7.55 3.63 9.72
N LEU A 195 7.69 4.46 10.76
CA LEU A 195 6.60 4.79 11.69
C LEU A 195 5.66 5.85 11.13
N MET A 196 6.13 6.66 10.18
CA MET A 196 5.31 7.56 9.40
C MET A 196 5.84 7.66 7.97
N ILE A 197 4.91 7.69 7.03
CA ILE A 197 5.16 7.97 5.61
C ILE A 197 4.14 9.02 5.19
N LYS A 198 4.59 10.09 4.54
CA LYS A 198 3.70 11.10 3.98
C LYS A 198 4.12 11.41 2.55
N HIS A 199 3.18 11.30 1.63
CA HIS A 199 3.30 11.76 0.25
C HIS A 199 2.36 12.95 0.05
N SER A 200 2.78 13.98 -0.65
CA SER A 200 1.95 15.13 -1.00
C SER A 200 2.23 15.60 -2.42
N ASP A 201 1.27 15.42 -3.31
CA ASP A 201 1.19 16.07 -4.62
C ASP A 201 -0.06 16.98 -4.61
N PRO A 202 0.07 18.31 -4.52
CA PRO A 202 -1.06 19.23 -4.43
C PRO A 202 -2.04 19.15 -5.61
N ARG A 203 -1.61 18.59 -6.73
CA ARG A 203 -2.45 18.43 -7.94
C ARG A 203 -3.36 17.22 -7.87
N LYS A 204 -2.99 16.21 -7.06
CA LYS A 204 -3.60 14.88 -7.09
C LYS A 204 -4.05 14.42 -5.72
N GLU A 205 -3.09 14.25 -4.81
CA GLU A 205 -3.36 13.61 -3.54
C GLU A 205 -2.33 13.96 -2.45
N THR A 206 -2.78 13.81 -1.23
CA THR A 206 -1.90 13.69 -0.06
C THR A 206 -2.26 12.40 0.66
N THR A 207 -1.28 11.55 0.92
CA THR A 207 -1.45 10.33 1.71
C THR A 207 -0.51 10.36 2.89
N GLN A 208 -1.03 10.06 4.07
CA GLN A 208 -0.24 9.89 5.29
C GLN A 208 -0.56 8.54 5.91
N MET A 209 0.49 7.80 6.26
CA MET A 209 0.42 6.58 7.08
C MET A 209 1.18 6.83 8.37
N THR A 210 0.59 6.52 9.51
CA THR A 210 1.24 6.65 10.81
C THR A 210 0.99 5.38 11.62
N VAL A 211 2.05 4.82 12.19
CA VAL A 211 1.93 3.68 13.13
C VAL A 211 1.65 4.23 14.52
N ASP A 212 0.57 3.79 15.10
CA ASP A 212 0.15 4.11 16.47
C ASP A 212 0.05 2.85 17.32
N GLN A 213 -0.15 3.01 18.62
CA GLN A 213 -0.36 1.92 19.58
C GLN A 213 0.73 0.85 19.53
N VAL A 214 1.99 1.28 19.35
CA VAL A 214 3.11 0.35 19.25
C VAL A 214 3.32 -0.37 20.57
N THR A 215 3.26 -1.72 20.52
CA THR A 215 3.60 -2.62 21.63
C THR A 215 4.80 -3.45 21.22
N ARG A 216 5.82 -3.52 22.07
CA ARG A 216 7.09 -4.22 21.79
C ARG A 216 7.19 -5.60 22.48
N THR A 217 6.08 -6.12 22.96
CA THR A 217 5.97 -7.49 23.49
C THR A 217 5.72 -8.47 22.35
N GLU A 218 5.93 -9.77 22.63
CA GLU A 218 5.59 -10.84 21.68
C GLU A 218 4.09 -10.80 21.36
N PRO A 219 3.70 -10.69 20.08
CA PRO A 219 2.30 -10.72 19.68
C PRO A 219 1.68 -12.11 19.88
N ASP A 220 0.35 -12.17 19.99
CA ASP A 220 -0.38 -13.43 20.05
C ASP A 220 -0.04 -14.31 18.84
N PRO A 221 0.36 -15.59 19.04
CA PRO A 221 0.64 -16.52 17.95
C PRO A 221 -0.47 -16.64 16.91
N ALA A 222 -1.73 -16.45 17.29
CA ALA A 222 -2.88 -16.49 16.39
C ALA A 222 -2.80 -15.45 15.25
N PHE A 223 -2.07 -14.35 15.42
CA PHE A 223 -1.83 -13.39 14.34
C PHE A 223 -1.13 -14.02 13.13
N PHE A 224 -0.35 -15.08 13.33
CA PHE A 224 0.49 -15.67 12.29
C PHE A 224 -0.06 -16.98 11.74
N GLU A 225 -1.33 -17.25 11.99
CA GLU A 225 -2.03 -18.45 11.55
C GLU A 225 -3.21 -18.09 10.63
N VAL A 226 -3.57 -19.01 9.73
CA VAL A 226 -4.78 -18.87 8.93
C VAL A 226 -5.99 -19.06 9.86
N PRO A 227 -6.94 -18.12 9.91
CA PRO A 227 -8.10 -18.27 10.79
C PRO A 227 -8.93 -19.51 10.49
N GLU A 228 -9.60 -20.05 11.48
CA GLU A 228 -10.50 -21.20 11.30
C GLU A 228 -11.61 -20.95 10.27
N GLY A 229 -11.94 -21.99 9.50
CA GLY A 229 -12.98 -21.94 8.48
C GLY A 229 -12.59 -21.28 7.18
N TYR A 230 -11.30 -20.97 6.98
CA TYR A 230 -10.75 -20.58 5.69
C TYR A 230 -10.24 -21.82 4.95
N VAL A 231 -10.43 -21.87 3.62
CA VAL A 231 -10.09 -23.04 2.81
C VAL A 231 -9.20 -22.66 1.64
N HIS A 232 -8.36 -23.60 1.21
CA HIS A 232 -7.60 -23.43 -0.02
C HIS A 232 -8.54 -23.62 -1.23
N PRO A 233 -8.54 -22.73 -2.26
CA PRO A 233 -9.49 -22.82 -3.39
C PRO A 233 -9.50 -24.17 -4.11
N GLU A 234 -8.35 -24.84 -4.25
CA GLU A 234 -8.26 -26.17 -4.86
C GLU A 234 -9.01 -27.25 -4.08
N SER A 235 -9.15 -27.10 -2.77
CA SER A 235 -9.91 -28.02 -1.92
C SER A 235 -11.42 -27.94 -2.18
N GLN A 236 -11.94 -26.79 -2.59
CA GLN A 236 -13.35 -26.59 -2.95
C GLN A 236 -13.69 -27.26 -4.27
N VAL A 237 -12.79 -27.19 -5.27
CA VAL A 237 -12.99 -27.83 -6.58
C VAL A 237 -13.02 -29.35 -6.47
N ALA A 238 -12.28 -29.95 -5.55
CA ALA A 238 -12.27 -31.37 -5.30
C ALA A 238 -13.60 -31.87 -4.69
N THR A 239 -14.22 -31.07 -3.82
CA THR A 239 -15.50 -31.42 -3.17
C THR A 239 -16.69 -31.29 -4.14
N GLU A 240 -16.66 -30.30 -5.03
CA GLU A 240 -17.72 -30.10 -6.03
C GLU A 240 -17.72 -31.16 -7.15
N LYS A 241 -16.57 -31.79 -7.44
CA LYS A 241 -16.44 -32.90 -8.38
C LYS A 241 -16.79 -34.28 -7.77
N ALA A 242 -16.93 -34.37 -6.44
CA ALA A 242 -17.24 -35.61 -5.74
C ALA A 242 -18.74 -35.76 -5.40
N ASN A 243 -19.60 -34.80 -5.71
CA ASN A 243 -21.05 -34.82 -5.65
C ASN A 243 -21.65 -34.84 -7.06
#